data_7482f3acc49e05ef05d4aa17f68bb858
#
_entry.id   7482f3acc49e05ef05d4aa17f68bb858
#
_cell.length_a   1.000
_cell.length_b   1.000
_cell.length_c   1.000
_cell.angle_alpha   90.00
_cell.angle_beta   90.00
_cell.angle_gamma   90.00
#
_symmetry.space_group_name_H-M   'P 1'
#
loop_
_entity.id
_entity.type
_entity.pdbx_description
1 polymer ?
#
loop_
_entity_poly.entity_id
_entity_poly.type
_entity_poly.pdbx_seq_one_letter_code
_entity_poly.pdbx_strand_id
1 'polypeptide(L)'
;KYDYRKAYEELKYIEEINPNYRDTRFLMQEANAKGIDYVYVSMKNETSQVVPKKLEKDLLNFDTYGLNDLWTVYHSKKDTEIRYDFELSLNLRKIAVSPEQVREKQIIKEKQIKDGYKYLLDADGSQVKDSLGNKIKVDKLVNVRCELYQFTQFKSATVSGEVTYVDFKTKQTIKVFPIKSKFVFEHQYADHNGDKRALERSYLSLLMAKSVVFPSNEQMIYDTGTDLKRKLKAIIARNKFQK
;
A
#
# COMPACT_ATOMS: atom_id res chain seq x y z
N LYS A 1 -0.52 8.60 38.12
CA LYS A 1 -1.51 8.83 37.06
C LYS A 1 -2.73 7.92 37.17
N TYR A 2 -2.55 6.69 37.57
CA TYR A 2 -3.66 5.75 37.76
C TYR A 2 -4.76 6.32 38.68
N ASP A 3 -4.37 6.89 39.82
CA ASP A 3 -5.32 7.46 40.79
C ASP A 3 -6.08 8.66 40.18
N TYR A 4 -5.44 9.47 39.33
CA TYR A 4 -6.11 10.58 38.66
C TYR A 4 -7.12 10.09 37.61
N ARG A 5 -6.81 9.00 36.90
CA ARG A 5 -7.75 8.38 35.93
C ARG A 5 -8.97 7.82 36.65
N LYS A 6 -8.74 7.15 37.79
CA LYS A 6 -9.82 6.65 38.63
C LYS A 6 -10.68 7.79 39.18
N ALA A 7 -10.04 8.85 39.71
CA ALA A 7 -10.77 10.02 40.18
C ALA A 7 -11.60 10.69 39.07
N TYR A 8 -11.09 10.75 37.84
CA TYR A 8 -11.83 11.27 36.69
C TYR A 8 -13.09 10.46 36.42
N GLU A 9 -13.03 9.12 36.43
CA GLU A 9 -14.20 8.28 36.20
C GLU A 9 -15.24 8.41 37.31
N GLU A 10 -14.82 8.55 38.56
CA GLU A 10 -15.71 8.81 39.67
C GLU A 10 -16.40 10.18 39.57
N LEU A 11 -15.65 11.22 39.22
CA LEU A 11 -16.15 12.57 38.99
C LEU A 11 -17.12 12.62 37.80
N LYS A 12 -16.78 11.89 36.71
CA LYS A 12 -17.64 11.77 35.54
C LYS A 12 -19.00 11.13 35.91
N TYR A 13 -19.00 10.11 36.75
CA TYR A 13 -20.22 9.51 37.22
C TYR A 13 -21.08 10.49 38.05
N ILE A 14 -20.44 11.34 38.86
CA ILE A 14 -21.15 12.40 39.60
C ILE A 14 -21.76 13.42 38.62
N GLU A 15 -21.02 13.83 37.58
CA GLU A 15 -21.52 14.77 36.57
C GLU A 15 -22.68 14.19 35.75
N GLU A 16 -22.72 12.86 35.53
CA GLU A 16 -23.82 12.19 34.84
C GLU A 16 -25.09 12.15 35.69
N ILE A 17 -24.96 11.98 37.03
CA ILE A 17 -26.11 11.95 37.96
C ILE A 17 -26.62 13.36 38.28
N ASN A 18 -25.69 14.30 38.52
CA ASN A 18 -26.03 15.66 38.91
C ASN A 18 -25.13 16.65 38.16
N PRO A 19 -25.52 17.06 36.92
CA PRO A 19 -24.74 17.94 36.09
C PRO A 19 -24.42 19.28 36.78
N ASN A 20 -23.17 19.73 36.64
CA ASN A 20 -22.66 20.95 37.29
C ASN A 20 -22.69 20.93 38.83
N TYR A 21 -22.59 19.77 39.45
CA TYR A 21 -22.52 19.71 40.90
C TYR A 21 -21.18 20.28 41.39
N ARG A 22 -21.27 21.42 42.10
CA ARG A 22 -20.13 22.15 42.69
C ARG A 22 -18.99 22.37 41.64
N ASP A 23 -17.78 21.92 41.98
CA ASP A 23 -16.54 22.04 41.24
C ASP A 23 -16.18 20.76 40.43
N THR A 24 -17.11 19.84 40.28
CA THR A 24 -16.90 18.53 39.60
C THR A 24 -16.19 18.67 38.26
N ARG A 25 -16.65 19.60 37.40
CA ARG A 25 -16.04 19.81 36.08
C ARG A 25 -14.59 20.31 36.15
N PHE A 26 -14.30 21.20 37.09
CA PHE A 26 -12.95 21.69 37.32
C PHE A 26 -12.04 20.55 37.79
N LEU A 27 -12.50 19.76 38.79
CA LEU A 27 -11.76 18.59 39.27
C LEU A 27 -11.55 17.52 38.18
N MET A 28 -12.54 17.31 37.31
CA MET A 28 -12.39 16.43 36.14
C MET A 28 -11.28 16.91 35.19
N GLN A 29 -11.25 18.21 34.87
CA GLN A 29 -10.22 18.78 34.03
C GLN A 29 -8.82 18.64 34.67
N GLU A 30 -8.70 18.88 35.96
CA GLU A 30 -7.46 18.71 36.73
C GLU A 30 -7.02 17.24 36.73
N ALA A 31 -7.93 16.33 37.02
CA ALA A 31 -7.65 14.88 37.02
C ALA A 31 -7.25 14.39 35.62
N ASN A 32 -7.91 14.86 34.57
CA ASN A 32 -7.53 14.55 33.21
C ASN A 32 -6.11 15.05 32.91
N ALA A 33 -5.81 16.33 33.13
CA ALA A 33 -4.51 16.93 32.86
C ALA A 33 -3.36 16.18 33.57
N LYS A 34 -3.58 15.74 34.81
CA LYS A 34 -2.59 14.95 35.58
C LYS A 34 -2.55 13.48 35.20
N GLY A 35 -3.61 12.95 34.59
CA GLY A 35 -3.75 11.55 34.16
C GLY A 35 -3.18 11.26 32.78
N ILE A 36 -2.93 12.27 31.92
CA ILE A 36 -2.41 12.10 30.55
C ILE A 36 -1.00 11.53 30.56
N ASP A 37 -0.75 10.54 29.72
CA ASP A 37 0.57 10.07 29.33
C ASP A 37 1.03 10.82 28.09
N TYR A 38 2.16 11.48 28.18
CA TYR A 38 2.81 12.13 27.04
C TYR A 38 3.84 11.20 26.42
N VAL A 39 3.67 10.92 25.13
CA VAL A 39 4.53 10.05 24.36
C VAL A 39 5.33 10.86 23.34
N TYR A 40 6.65 10.86 23.45
CA TYR A 40 7.52 11.42 22.42
C TYR A 40 7.72 10.37 21.31
N VAL A 41 7.53 10.78 20.07
CA VAL A 41 7.70 9.88 18.91
C VAL A 41 8.92 10.30 18.12
N SER A 42 9.81 9.35 17.89
CA SER A 42 11.04 9.55 17.12
C SER A 42 11.19 8.51 16.02
N MET A 43 11.99 8.83 15.00
CA MET A 43 12.41 7.89 13.98
C MET A 43 13.93 7.91 13.88
N LYS A 44 14.53 6.71 13.78
CA LYS A 44 15.97 6.53 13.56
C LYS A 44 16.20 5.69 12.31
N ASN A 45 17.06 6.17 11.44
CA ASN A 45 17.52 5.41 10.30
C ASN A 45 18.91 4.84 10.60
N GLU A 46 18.99 3.55 10.85
CA GLU A 46 20.24 2.81 11.10
C GLU A 46 20.76 2.09 9.85
N THR A 47 20.23 2.48 8.68
CA THR A 47 20.63 1.90 7.40
C THR A 47 21.56 2.83 6.64
N SER A 48 22.28 2.31 5.64
CA SER A 48 23.09 3.11 4.72
C SER A 48 22.28 3.84 3.64
N GLN A 49 20.98 3.56 3.53
CA GLN A 49 20.11 4.17 2.53
C GLN A 49 19.48 5.46 3.07
N VAL A 50 19.37 6.46 2.20
CA VAL A 50 18.71 7.71 2.53
C VAL A 50 17.20 7.49 2.57
N VAL A 51 16.58 7.87 3.68
CA VAL A 51 15.12 7.91 3.79
C VAL A 51 14.63 9.24 3.24
N PRO A 52 13.67 9.25 2.30
CA PRO A 52 13.09 10.49 1.81
C PRO A 52 12.51 11.33 2.95
N LYS A 53 12.88 12.60 3.04
CA LYS A 53 12.37 13.52 4.09
C LYS A 53 10.85 13.59 4.13
N LYS A 54 10.20 13.44 2.98
CA LYS A 54 8.74 13.38 2.88
C LYS A 54 8.19 12.14 3.60
N LEU A 55 8.82 10.98 3.42
CA LEU A 55 8.42 9.75 4.10
C LEU A 55 8.58 9.88 5.62
N GLU A 56 9.71 10.40 6.08
CA GLU A 56 9.95 10.66 7.50
C GLU A 56 8.87 11.57 8.09
N LYS A 57 8.59 12.70 7.41
CA LYS A 57 7.54 13.64 7.83
C LYS A 57 6.16 12.97 7.88
N ASP A 58 5.81 12.15 6.89
CA ASP A 58 4.52 11.47 6.82
C ASP A 58 4.38 10.39 7.89
N LEU A 59 5.47 9.69 8.23
CA LEU A 59 5.49 8.68 9.30
C LEU A 59 5.44 9.31 10.69
N LEU A 60 6.03 10.49 10.89
CA LEU A 60 6.04 11.21 12.17
C LEU A 60 4.83 12.14 12.36
N ASN A 61 3.98 12.31 11.35
CA ASN A 61 2.78 13.13 11.47
C ASN A 61 1.66 12.37 12.21
N PHE A 62 1.80 12.29 13.53
CA PHE A 62 0.90 11.53 14.42
C PHE A 62 -0.50 12.12 14.51
N ASP A 63 -0.70 13.40 14.23
CA ASP A 63 -2.04 14.01 14.16
C ASP A 63 -2.94 13.31 13.15
N THR A 64 -2.36 12.79 12.06
CA THR A 64 -3.09 12.05 11.02
C THR A 64 -3.40 10.60 11.37
N TYR A 65 -2.87 10.08 12.48
CA TYR A 65 -3.12 8.70 12.91
C TYR A 65 -4.43 8.55 13.68
N GLY A 66 -4.94 9.63 14.32
CA GLY A 66 -6.11 9.57 15.19
C GLY A 66 -5.90 8.63 16.38
N LEU A 67 -4.71 8.65 16.98
CA LEU A 67 -4.32 7.79 18.10
C LEU A 67 -4.34 8.52 19.45
N ASN A 68 -4.41 9.85 19.45
CA ASN A 68 -4.62 10.63 20.66
C ASN A 68 -5.98 10.24 21.25
N ASP A 69 -6.00 10.02 22.52
CA ASP A 69 -7.21 9.74 23.29
C ASP A 69 -7.21 10.54 24.61
N LEU A 70 -8.20 10.28 25.46
CA LEU A 70 -8.34 10.99 26.73
C LEU A 70 -7.10 10.92 27.63
N TRP A 71 -6.33 9.82 27.50
CA TRP A 71 -5.24 9.51 28.41
C TRP A 71 -3.85 9.42 27.75
N THR A 72 -3.78 9.62 26.42
CA THR A 72 -2.51 9.50 25.70
C THR A 72 -2.41 10.54 24.60
N VAL A 73 -1.33 11.31 24.62
CA VAL A 73 -1.01 12.34 23.61
C VAL A 73 0.36 12.06 23.03
N TYR A 74 0.43 12.04 21.70
CA TYR A 74 1.66 11.76 20.94
C TYR A 74 2.22 13.05 20.34
N HIS A 75 3.51 13.31 20.58
CA HIS A 75 4.24 14.45 20.01
C HIS A 75 5.42 13.97 19.17
N SER A 76 5.51 14.39 17.93
CA SER A 76 6.67 14.14 17.06
C SER A 76 7.75 15.21 17.19
N LYS A 77 7.41 16.38 17.73
CA LYS A 77 8.36 17.43 18.10
C LYS A 77 8.44 17.48 19.62
N LYS A 78 9.68 17.47 20.13
CA LYS A 78 9.89 17.56 21.56
C LYS A 78 9.56 18.97 22.05
N ASP A 79 8.65 19.05 23.01
CA ASP A 79 8.36 20.26 23.77
C ASP A 79 9.16 20.24 25.08
N THR A 80 9.85 21.32 25.37
CA THR A 80 10.69 21.46 26.58
C THR A 80 9.88 21.68 27.85
N GLU A 81 8.65 22.14 27.73
CA GLU A 81 7.73 22.37 28.85
C GLU A 81 7.00 21.11 29.27
N ILE A 82 6.97 20.10 28.38
CA ILE A 82 6.26 18.83 28.62
C ILE A 82 7.23 17.77 29.16
N ARG A 83 6.84 17.18 30.28
CA ARG A 83 7.51 16.00 30.81
C ARG A 83 6.94 14.75 30.17
N TYR A 84 7.72 14.16 29.26
CA TYR A 84 7.35 12.90 28.59
C TYR A 84 7.46 11.70 29.54
N ASP A 85 6.52 10.79 29.46
CA ASP A 85 6.49 9.54 30.21
C ASP A 85 7.11 8.40 29.39
N PHE A 86 6.84 8.39 28.08
CA PHE A 86 7.30 7.33 27.18
C PHE A 86 7.92 7.91 25.91
N GLU A 87 8.79 7.12 25.31
CA GLU A 87 9.27 7.32 23.94
C GLU A 87 8.84 6.13 23.07
N LEU A 88 8.32 6.44 21.89
CA LEU A 88 8.03 5.48 20.83
C LEU A 88 9.01 5.76 19.70
N SER A 89 9.96 4.85 19.48
CA SER A 89 10.96 5.00 18.44
C SER A 89 10.72 4.02 17.29
N LEU A 90 10.60 4.53 16.07
CA LEU A 90 10.61 3.74 14.84
C LEU A 90 12.06 3.63 14.35
N ASN A 91 12.69 2.48 14.55
CA ASN A 91 14.09 2.24 14.15
C ASN A 91 14.11 1.45 12.83
N LEU A 92 14.53 2.08 11.74
CA LEU A 92 14.71 1.40 10.45
C LEU A 92 16.05 0.67 10.45
N ARG A 93 16.01 -0.66 10.30
CA ARG A 93 17.18 -1.56 10.36
C ARG A 93 17.70 -1.97 8.99
N LYS A 94 16.81 -2.11 8.01
CA LYS A 94 17.17 -2.53 6.66
C LYS A 94 16.25 -1.90 5.63
N ILE A 95 16.85 -1.30 4.62
CA ILE A 95 16.19 -0.85 3.39
C ILE A 95 16.89 -1.55 2.22
N ALA A 96 16.12 -2.26 1.42
CA ALA A 96 16.63 -2.95 0.24
C ALA A 96 15.74 -2.63 -0.97
N VAL A 97 16.37 -2.18 -2.06
CA VAL A 97 15.72 -1.96 -3.35
C VAL A 97 16.34 -2.91 -4.36
N SER A 98 15.51 -3.66 -5.08
CA SER A 98 15.98 -4.58 -6.10
C SER A 98 16.53 -3.81 -7.32
N PRO A 99 17.40 -4.40 -8.11
CA PRO A 99 17.69 -3.93 -9.45
C PRO A 99 16.41 -3.85 -10.30
N GLU A 100 16.45 -3.04 -11.34
CA GLU A 100 15.45 -3.00 -12.39
C GLU A 100 15.55 -4.28 -13.22
N GLN A 101 14.40 -4.89 -13.47
CA GLN A 101 14.32 -6.14 -14.23
C GLN A 101 13.25 -6.01 -15.31
N VAL A 102 13.60 -6.48 -16.52
CA VAL A 102 12.63 -6.69 -17.59
C VAL A 102 12.65 -8.18 -17.91
N ARG A 103 11.51 -8.82 -17.80
CA ARG A 103 11.33 -10.24 -18.14
C ARG A 103 10.55 -10.33 -19.42
N GLU A 104 11.01 -11.10 -20.37
CA GLU A 104 10.34 -11.39 -21.62
C GLU A 104 9.73 -12.78 -21.58
N LYS A 105 8.53 -12.91 -22.13
CA LYS A 105 7.84 -14.18 -22.36
C LYS A 105 7.26 -14.19 -23.76
N GLN A 106 7.71 -15.13 -24.59
CA GLN A 106 7.15 -15.38 -25.91
C GLN A 106 5.91 -16.30 -25.81
N ILE A 107 4.82 -15.94 -26.47
CA ILE A 107 3.58 -16.66 -26.52
C ILE A 107 3.14 -16.77 -27.97
N ILE A 108 2.95 -17.99 -28.46
CA ILE A 108 2.48 -18.23 -29.84
C ILE A 108 0.98 -18.56 -29.75
N LYS A 109 0.18 -17.86 -30.57
CA LYS A 109 -1.25 -18.08 -30.70
C LYS A 109 -1.62 -18.37 -32.14
N GLU A 110 -2.42 -19.40 -32.32
CA GLU A 110 -2.98 -19.76 -33.60
C GLU A 110 -4.51 -19.87 -33.49
N LYS A 111 -5.20 -19.40 -34.49
CA LYS A 111 -6.67 -19.38 -34.50
C LYS A 111 -7.21 -19.45 -35.92
N GLN A 112 -8.26 -20.23 -36.10
CA GLN A 112 -9.03 -20.18 -37.35
C GLN A 112 -10.09 -19.09 -37.22
N ILE A 113 -10.14 -18.19 -38.21
CA ILE A 113 -11.07 -17.07 -38.26
C ILE A 113 -11.81 -17.03 -39.58
N LYS A 114 -12.98 -16.41 -39.59
CA LYS A 114 -13.67 -16.04 -40.81
C LYS A 114 -13.03 -14.79 -41.42
N ASP A 115 -12.61 -14.88 -42.67
CA ASP A 115 -11.99 -13.78 -43.42
C ASP A 115 -12.74 -13.56 -44.74
N GLY A 116 -13.99 -13.10 -44.60
CA GLY A 116 -14.89 -12.89 -45.71
C GLY A 116 -15.64 -14.17 -46.15
N TYR A 117 -15.91 -14.28 -47.42
CA TYR A 117 -16.58 -15.43 -48.01
C TYR A 117 -15.85 -15.90 -49.27
N LYS A 118 -16.11 -17.13 -49.67
CA LYS A 118 -15.76 -17.69 -50.96
C LYS A 118 -17.03 -18.28 -51.61
N TYR A 119 -17.04 -18.34 -52.93
CA TYR A 119 -18.13 -19.04 -53.61
C TYR A 119 -17.91 -20.55 -53.48
N LEU A 120 -19.01 -21.27 -53.27
CA LEU A 120 -19.00 -22.72 -53.31
C LEU A 120 -18.73 -23.18 -54.72
N LEU A 121 -17.71 -24.08 -54.86
CA LEU A 121 -17.37 -24.69 -56.15
C LEU A 121 -17.85 -26.13 -56.16
N ASP A 122 -18.30 -26.61 -57.32
CA ASP A 122 -18.57 -28.03 -57.58
C ASP A 122 -17.25 -28.79 -57.87
N ALA A 123 -17.39 -30.08 -58.23
CA ALA A 123 -16.25 -30.95 -58.51
C ALA A 123 -15.43 -30.51 -59.76
N ASP A 124 -16.06 -29.76 -60.66
CA ASP A 124 -15.45 -29.26 -61.89
C ASP A 124 -14.87 -27.85 -61.73
N GLY A 125 -14.95 -27.27 -60.52
CA GLY A 125 -14.44 -25.93 -60.19
C GLY A 125 -15.40 -24.79 -60.60
N SER A 126 -16.62 -25.11 -61.00
CA SER A 126 -17.65 -24.13 -61.35
C SER A 126 -18.41 -23.64 -60.11
N GLN A 127 -18.88 -22.38 -60.12
CA GLN A 127 -19.59 -21.78 -58.98
C GLN A 127 -21.00 -22.37 -58.86
N VAL A 128 -21.30 -22.97 -57.72
CA VAL A 128 -22.65 -23.51 -57.43
C VAL A 128 -23.64 -22.37 -57.23
N LYS A 129 -24.84 -22.54 -57.86
CA LYS A 129 -25.97 -21.59 -57.80
C LYS A 129 -27.11 -22.22 -57.00
N ASP A 130 -27.87 -21.38 -56.31
CA ASP A 130 -29.14 -21.77 -55.70
C ASP A 130 -30.29 -21.92 -56.78
N SER A 131 -31.47 -22.31 -56.32
CA SER A 131 -32.65 -22.47 -57.21
C SER A 131 -33.12 -21.18 -57.91
N LEU A 132 -32.66 -20.02 -57.47
CA LEU A 132 -32.91 -18.70 -58.02
C LEU A 132 -31.76 -18.17 -58.88
N GLY A 133 -30.74 -18.98 -59.13
CA GLY A 133 -29.55 -18.63 -59.91
C GLY A 133 -28.50 -17.81 -59.22
N ASN A 134 -28.60 -17.55 -57.90
CA ASN A 134 -27.60 -16.81 -57.15
C ASN A 134 -26.44 -17.71 -56.75
N LYS A 135 -25.19 -17.18 -56.77
CA LYS A 135 -24.00 -17.90 -56.35
C LYS A 135 -24.00 -18.13 -54.86
N ILE A 136 -23.82 -19.38 -54.42
CA ILE A 136 -23.77 -19.74 -53.01
C ILE A 136 -22.45 -19.27 -52.41
N LYS A 137 -22.55 -18.47 -51.33
CA LYS A 137 -21.38 -17.99 -50.54
C LYS A 137 -21.21 -18.86 -49.31
N VAL A 138 -19.99 -19.28 -49.08
CA VAL A 138 -19.61 -19.98 -47.86
C VAL A 138 -18.49 -19.20 -47.13
N ASP A 139 -18.41 -19.37 -45.82
CA ASP A 139 -17.39 -18.70 -45.03
C ASP A 139 -15.98 -19.07 -45.51
N LYS A 140 -15.14 -18.07 -45.74
CA LYS A 140 -13.73 -18.27 -46.02
C LYS A 140 -13.02 -18.36 -44.67
N LEU A 141 -12.64 -19.56 -44.24
CA LEU A 141 -11.85 -19.80 -43.05
C LEU A 141 -10.36 -19.69 -43.36
N VAL A 142 -9.63 -18.92 -42.57
CA VAL A 142 -8.17 -18.79 -42.62
C VAL A 142 -7.55 -19.07 -41.28
N ASN A 143 -6.43 -19.74 -41.28
CA ASN A 143 -5.63 -19.91 -40.05
C ASN A 143 -4.71 -18.70 -39.91
N VAL A 144 -4.81 -18.02 -38.78
CA VAL A 144 -3.97 -16.88 -38.43
C VAL A 144 -3.04 -17.25 -37.27
N ARG A 145 -1.83 -16.75 -37.30
CA ARG A 145 -0.82 -16.98 -36.28
C ARG A 145 -0.24 -15.64 -35.83
N CYS A 146 -0.01 -15.52 -34.53
CA CYS A 146 0.64 -14.37 -33.92
C CYS A 146 1.63 -14.82 -32.86
N GLU A 147 2.82 -14.24 -32.89
CA GLU A 147 3.85 -14.37 -31.87
C GLU A 147 3.79 -13.11 -31.03
N LEU A 148 3.44 -13.26 -29.77
CA LEU A 148 3.36 -12.18 -28.79
C LEU A 148 4.59 -12.21 -27.91
N TYR A 149 5.28 -11.09 -27.77
CA TYR A 149 6.40 -10.87 -26.85
C TYR A 149 5.89 -10.01 -25.68
N GLN A 150 5.60 -10.67 -24.56
CA GLN A 150 5.13 -10.00 -23.35
C GLN A 150 6.33 -9.62 -22.48
N PHE A 151 6.42 -8.34 -22.14
CA PHE A 151 7.46 -7.80 -21.27
C PHE A 151 6.85 -7.43 -19.92
N THR A 152 7.53 -7.80 -18.85
CA THR A 152 7.17 -7.41 -17.49
C THR A 152 8.35 -6.64 -16.87
N GLN A 153 8.15 -5.34 -16.67
CA GLN A 153 9.05 -4.49 -15.88
C GLN A 153 8.77 -4.73 -14.41
N PHE A 154 9.80 -5.01 -13.63
CA PHE A 154 9.69 -5.33 -12.22
C PHE A 154 10.77 -4.63 -11.40
N LYS A 155 10.35 -4.02 -10.27
CA LYS A 155 11.25 -3.48 -9.25
C LYS A 155 10.57 -3.57 -7.89
N SER A 156 11.32 -3.84 -6.82
CA SER A 156 10.74 -3.93 -5.48
C SER A 156 11.58 -3.21 -4.45
N ALA A 157 10.92 -2.64 -3.45
CA ALA A 157 11.56 -2.10 -2.27
C ALA A 157 11.02 -2.80 -1.02
N THR A 158 11.90 -3.03 -0.05
CA THR A 158 11.54 -3.56 1.26
C THR A 158 12.18 -2.67 2.32
N VAL A 159 11.35 -2.23 3.27
CA VAL A 159 11.79 -1.50 4.46
C VAL A 159 11.43 -2.34 5.66
N SER A 160 12.39 -2.58 6.55
CA SER A 160 12.16 -3.31 7.79
C SER A 160 12.87 -2.66 8.96
N GLY A 161 12.29 -2.82 10.14
CA GLY A 161 12.78 -2.23 11.35
C GLY A 161 11.99 -2.72 12.55
N GLU A 162 12.00 -1.94 13.60
CA GLU A 162 11.29 -2.22 14.83
C GLU A 162 10.67 -0.95 15.43
N VAL A 163 9.56 -1.13 16.10
CA VAL A 163 8.92 -0.11 16.93
C VAL A 163 9.25 -0.42 18.37
N THR A 164 9.98 0.48 19.01
CA THR A 164 10.48 0.30 20.38
C THR A 164 9.75 1.24 21.33
N TYR A 165 9.20 0.69 22.39
CA TYR A 165 8.57 1.43 23.48
C TYR A 165 9.58 1.54 24.62
N VAL A 166 9.87 2.75 25.05
CA VAL A 166 10.87 3.06 26.07
C VAL A 166 10.23 3.89 27.16
N ASP A 167 10.48 3.57 28.43
CA ASP A 167 10.19 4.44 29.56
C ASP A 167 11.13 5.65 29.46
N PHE A 168 10.56 6.85 29.34
CA PHE A 168 11.34 8.05 29.05
C PHE A 168 12.25 8.44 30.22
N LYS A 169 11.86 8.13 31.46
CA LYS A 169 12.58 8.45 32.66
C LYS A 169 13.74 7.48 32.94
N THR A 170 13.46 6.17 32.87
CA THR A 170 14.45 5.12 33.18
C THR A 170 15.29 4.72 31.98
N LYS A 171 14.88 5.10 30.77
CA LYS A 171 15.47 4.68 29.49
C LYS A 171 15.44 3.17 29.26
N GLN A 172 14.59 2.47 29.98
CA GLN A 172 14.42 1.03 29.83
C GLN A 172 13.45 0.73 28.68
N THR A 173 13.80 -0.23 27.84
CA THR A 173 12.93 -0.75 26.81
C THR A 173 11.81 -1.58 27.44
N ILE A 174 10.57 -1.21 27.14
CA ILE A 174 9.37 -1.88 27.66
C ILE A 174 8.94 -2.99 26.71
N LYS A 175 8.84 -2.66 25.40
CA LYS A 175 8.40 -3.58 24.35
C LYS A 175 9.07 -3.25 23.02
N VAL A 176 9.24 -4.27 22.19
CA VAL A 176 9.78 -4.14 20.83
C VAL A 176 8.86 -4.93 19.87
N PHE A 177 8.48 -4.31 18.77
CA PHE A 177 7.64 -4.93 17.74
C PHE A 177 8.31 -4.82 16.39
N PRO A 178 8.52 -5.93 15.67
CA PRO A 178 9.05 -5.87 14.32
C PRO A 178 8.04 -5.24 13.36
N ILE A 179 8.55 -4.44 12.44
CA ILE A 179 7.76 -3.84 11.36
C ILE A 179 8.47 -4.07 10.03
N LYS A 180 7.70 -4.44 9.01
CA LYS A 180 8.22 -4.66 7.66
C LYS A 180 7.17 -4.25 6.64
N SER A 181 7.60 -3.53 5.61
CA SER A 181 6.79 -3.18 4.45
C SER A 181 7.51 -3.53 3.16
N LYS A 182 6.74 -3.84 2.12
CA LYS A 182 7.23 -4.11 0.78
C LYS A 182 6.34 -3.37 -0.22
N PHE A 183 6.98 -2.72 -1.18
CA PHE A 183 6.32 -2.18 -2.37
C PHE A 183 6.87 -2.89 -3.61
N VAL A 184 6.01 -3.17 -4.57
CA VAL A 184 6.37 -3.78 -5.85
C VAL A 184 5.84 -2.88 -6.97
N PHE A 185 6.73 -2.42 -7.81
CA PHE A 185 6.41 -1.85 -9.10
C PHE A 185 6.39 -2.97 -10.13
N GLU A 186 5.28 -3.13 -10.82
CA GLU A 186 5.12 -4.05 -11.95
C GLU A 186 4.35 -3.36 -13.05
N HIS A 187 4.91 -3.40 -14.27
CA HIS A 187 4.26 -2.88 -15.45
C HIS A 187 4.44 -3.87 -16.60
N GLN A 188 3.35 -4.12 -17.34
CA GLN A 188 3.36 -5.07 -18.45
C GLN A 188 2.98 -4.37 -19.75
N TYR A 189 3.72 -4.73 -20.80
CA TYR A 189 3.46 -4.31 -22.17
C TYR A 189 3.84 -5.45 -23.11
N ALA A 190 3.43 -5.35 -24.37
CA ALA A 190 3.77 -6.38 -25.35
C ALA A 190 4.05 -5.80 -26.72
N ASP A 191 4.79 -6.57 -27.52
CA ASP A 191 4.92 -6.42 -28.95
C ASP A 191 4.49 -7.71 -29.64
N HIS A 192 4.33 -7.70 -30.95
CA HIS A 192 3.85 -8.85 -31.68
C HIS A 192 4.43 -8.92 -33.10
N ASN A 193 4.48 -10.13 -33.59
CA ASN A 193 4.74 -10.42 -34.99
C ASN A 193 3.61 -11.32 -35.53
N GLY A 194 3.03 -11.01 -36.70
CA GLY A 194 1.93 -11.75 -37.29
C GLY A 194 0.55 -11.12 -37.08
N ASP A 195 -0.49 -11.90 -37.21
CA ASP A 195 -1.88 -11.44 -37.25
C ASP A 195 -2.51 -11.33 -35.87
N LYS A 196 -2.78 -10.09 -35.41
CA LYS A 196 -3.40 -9.79 -34.12
C LYS A 196 -4.76 -10.48 -33.90
N ARG A 197 -5.44 -10.89 -34.96
CA ARG A 197 -6.75 -11.58 -34.86
C ARG A 197 -6.66 -12.96 -34.20
N ALA A 198 -5.43 -13.51 -34.10
CA ALA A 198 -5.15 -14.72 -33.35
C ALA A 198 -5.17 -14.49 -31.82
N LEU A 199 -5.02 -13.24 -31.36
CA LEU A 199 -4.88 -12.90 -29.94
C LEU A 199 -6.23 -12.75 -29.24
N GLU A 200 -6.23 -13.06 -27.93
CA GLU A 200 -7.34 -12.79 -27.02
C GLU A 200 -7.36 -11.31 -26.60
N ARG A 201 -8.50 -10.83 -26.10
CA ARG A 201 -8.67 -9.43 -25.67
C ARG A 201 -7.64 -8.99 -24.64
N SER A 202 -7.28 -9.86 -23.69
CA SER A 202 -6.29 -9.59 -22.65
C SER A 202 -4.91 -9.25 -23.23
N TYR A 203 -4.51 -9.90 -24.30
CA TYR A 203 -3.25 -9.61 -25.00
C TYR A 203 -3.31 -8.35 -25.83
N LEU A 204 -4.46 -8.05 -26.45
CA LEU A 204 -4.63 -6.82 -27.21
C LEU A 204 -4.48 -5.57 -26.33
N SER A 205 -4.90 -5.63 -25.07
CA SER A 205 -4.70 -4.53 -24.12
C SER A 205 -3.21 -4.30 -23.81
N LEU A 206 -2.40 -5.36 -23.73
CA LEU A 206 -0.94 -5.25 -23.52
C LEU A 206 -0.22 -4.61 -24.69
N LEU A 207 -0.71 -4.83 -25.94
CA LEU A 207 -0.17 -4.19 -27.14
C LEU A 207 -0.41 -2.68 -27.19
N MET A 208 -1.37 -2.16 -26.42
CA MET A 208 -1.63 -0.72 -26.32
C MET A 208 -0.72 -0.05 -25.27
N ALA A 209 -0.17 -0.82 -24.36
CA ALA A 209 0.79 -0.35 -23.37
C ALA A 209 2.19 -0.23 -23.97
N LYS A 210 2.98 0.69 -23.42
CA LYS A 210 4.41 0.86 -23.78
C LYS A 210 5.25 0.74 -22.54
N SER A 211 6.55 0.49 -22.70
CA SER A 211 7.50 0.57 -21.60
C SER A 211 7.43 1.94 -20.92
N VAL A 212 7.57 1.94 -19.60
CA VAL A 212 7.62 3.16 -18.80
C VAL A 212 8.96 3.28 -18.10
N VAL A 213 9.29 4.50 -17.68
CA VAL A 213 10.49 4.71 -16.88
C VAL A 213 10.32 4.06 -15.52
N PHE A 214 11.34 3.34 -15.05
CA PHE A 214 11.32 2.76 -13.71
C PHE A 214 11.28 3.86 -12.63
N PRO A 215 10.52 3.66 -11.54
CA PRO A 215 10.61 4.56 -10.40
C PRO A 215 12.02 4.62 -9.82
N SER A 216 12.44 5.80 -9.36
CA SER A 216 13.72 5.93 -8.66
C SER A 216 13.74 5.10 -7.37
N ASN A 217 14.92 4.80 -6.84
CA ASN A 217 15.04 4.09 -5.57
C ASN A 217 14.35 4.86 -4.43
N GLU A 218 14.47 6.18 -4.46
CA GLU A 218 13.84 7.07 -3.50
C GLU A 218 12.30 7.00 -3.55
N GLN A 219 11.71 6.99 -4.77
CA GLN A 219 10.29 6.79 -4.96
C GLN A 219 9.83 5.41 -4.47
N MET A 220 10.59 4.35 -4.77
CA MET A 220 10.28 2.99 -4.33
C MET A 220 10.26 2.88 -2.79
N ILE A 221 11.20 3.56 -2.11
CA ILE A 221 11.22 3.61 -0.64
C ILE A 221 10.03 4.40 -0.12
N TYR A 222 9.71 5.55 -0.73
CA TYR A 222 8.57 6.38 -0.34
C TYR A 222 7.26 5.60 -0.44
N ASP A 223 7.07 4.82 -1.49
CA ASP A 223 5.84 4.05 -1.75
C ASP A 223 5.62 2.91 -0.74
N THR A 224 6.65 2.49 0.02
CA THR A 224 6.47 1.60 1.17
C THR A 224 5.76 2.30 2.35
N GLY A 225 5.72 3.63 2.35
CA GLY A 225 5.31 4.45 3.49
C GLY A 225 3.85 4.25 3.91
N THR A 226 2.94 4.12 2.95
CA THR A 226 1.51 3.90 3.26
C THR A 226 1.28 2.62 4.05
N ASP A 227 1.93 1.53 3.67
CA ASP A 227 1.83 0.26 4.41
C ASP A 227 2.57 0.32 5.75
N LEU A 228 3.74 0.97 5.82
CA LEU A 228 4.45 1.24 7.08
C LEU A 228 3.56 2.02 8.06
N LYS A 229 2.96 3.12 7.61
CA LYS A 229 2.07 3.95 8.41
C LYS A 229 0.89 3.15 8.96
N ARG A 230 0.24 2.36 8.10
CA ARG A 230 -0.88 1.49 8.50
C ARG A 230 -0.46 0.47 9.57
N LYS A 231 0.69 -0.17 9.39
CA LYS A 231 1.24 -1.16 10.34
C LYS A 231 1.66 -0.52 11.67
N LEU A 232 2.31 0.64 11.60
CA LEU A 232 2.68 1.41 12.78
C LEU A 232 1.44 1.79 13.60
N LYS A 233 0.41 2.33 12.92
CA LYS A 233 -0.89 2.61 13.57
C LYS A 233 -1.48 1.38 14.24
N ALA A 234 -1.47 0.22 13.57
CA ALA A 234 -2.01 -1.02 14.12
C ALA A 234 -1.22 -1.52 15.35
N ILE A 235 0.11 -1.40 15.33
CA ILE A 235 0.95 -1.75 16.48
C ILE A 235 0.60 -0.88 17.67
N ILE A 236 0.52 0.44 17.48
CA ILE A 236 0.25 1.40 18.56
C ILE A 236 -1.18 1.21 19.11
N ALA A 237 -2.18 1.06 18.25
CA ALA A 237 -3.56 0.88 18.66
C ALA A 237 -3.77 -0.38 19.52
N ARG A 238 -3.03 -1.47 19.20
CA ARG A 238 -3.12 -2.75 19.94
C ARG A 238 -2.28 -2.77 21.21
N ASN A 239 -1.30 -1.91 21.32
CA ASN A 239 -0.32 -1.91 22.41
C ASN A 239 -0.25 -0.53 23.07
N LYS A 240 -1.42 -0.04 23.54
CA LYS A 240 -1.47 1.21 24.29
C LYS A 240 -0.58 1.12 25.55
N PHE A 241 -0.01 2.25 25.93
CA PHE A 241 0.68 2.35 27.20
C PHE A 241 -0.35 2.19 28.33
N GLN A 242 -0.35 1.04 28.99
CA GLN A 242 -1.13 0.79 30.19
C GLN A 242 -0.12 0.51 31.31
N LYS A 243 -0.08 1.39 32.29
CA LYS A 243 0.44 1.08 33.63
C LYS A 243 -0.73 0.95 34.58
#